data_f25b081f697c9259ef37894c23f67f42
#
_entry.id   f25b081f697c9259ef37894c23f67f42
#
_cell.length_a   1.000
_cell.length_b   1.000
_cell.length_c   1.000
_cell.angle_alpha   90.00
_cell.angle_beta   90.00
_cell.angle_gamma   90.00
#
_symmetry.space_group_name_H-M   'P 1'
#
loop_
_entity.id
_entity.type
_entity.pdbx_description
1 polymer ?
#
loop_
_entity_poly.entity_id
_entity_poly.type
_entity_poly.pdbx_seq_one_letter_code
_entity_poly.pdbx_strand_id
1 'polypeptide(L)'
;MGFKLNVELETTSGPTSEFYIRIENWKINRSSNLVTFTTTAWLNKEQATNFNRKYADDKSKNAVGLVGSNVIYYEDELSKGEKVNIENLYTFEMIKEQEVEIPVYKTKTVQVEVPYISFDEQGDEITLYRTVEEEKKVKVKTVKETKKVIDISVLDDLTGNSYKVLKEELKKFFPSNKIIKT
;
A
#
# COMPACT_ATOMS: atom_id res chain seq x y z
N MET A 1 13.31 -3.15 17.00
CA MET A 1 13.36 -2.05 15.99
C MET A 1 12.15 -1.17 16.18
N GLY A 2 12.30 0.16 16.11
CA GLY A 2 11.22 1.12 16.29
C GLY A 2 11.63 2.52 15.84
N PHE A 3 10.78 3.51 16.10
CA PHE A 3 11.12 4.91 15.97
C PHE A 3 11.25 5.56 17.37
N LYS A 4 12.33 6.28 17.53
CA LYS A 4 12.53 7.20 18.64
C LYS A 4 12.20 8.61 18.15
N LEU A 5 11.35 9.31 18.90
CA LEU A 5 11.06 10.71 18.68
C LEU A 5 11.71 11.52 19.82
N ASN A 6 12.64 12.38 19.47
CA ASN A 6 13.30 13.29 20.42
C ASN A 6 12.50 14.58 20.50
N VAL A 7 11.38 14.54 21.22
CA VAL A 7 10.42 15.64 21.38
C VAL A 7 9.94 15.67 22.81
N GLU A 8 9.57 16.85 23.29
CA GLU A 8 8.94 16.99 24.59
C GLU A 8 7.43 16.74 24.45
N LEU A 9 6.94 15.78 25.21
CA LEU A 9 5.55 15.36 25.19
C LEU A 9 4.99 15.23 26.59
N GLU A 10 3.74 15.66 26.77
CA GLU A 10 2.91 15.27 27.90
C GLU A 10 2.05 14.07 27.48
N THR A 11 2.16 12.97 28.17
CA THR A 11 1.47 11.74 27.84
C THR A 11 0.58 11.27 28.99
N THR A 12 -0.29 10.29 28.72
CA THR A 12 -1.13 9.66 29.76
C THR A 12 -0.32 8.93 30.84
N SER A 13 0.94 8.62 30.56
CA SER A 13 1.86 7.97 31.50
C SER A 13 2.89 8.92 32.11
N GLY A 14 2.78 10.24 31.85
CA GLY A 14 3.63 11.30 32.32
C GLY A 14 4.43 12.00 31.23
N PRO A 15 5.19 13.05 31.60
CA PRO A 15 6.02 13.80 30.66
C PRO A 15 7.21 12.97 30.17
N THR A 16 7.61 13.19 28.94
CA THR A 16 8.81 12.58 28.36
C THR A 16 9.49 13.52 27.38
N SER A 17 10.82 13.43 27.28
CA SER A 17 11.62 14.04 26.23
C SER A 17 12.01 13.05 25.13
N GLU A 18 11.63 11.78 25.31
CA GLU A 18 11.91 10.70 24.40
C GLU A 18 10.66 9.81 24.27
N PHE A 19 10.12 9.72 23.08
CA PHE A 19 8.97 8.88 22.79
C PHE A 19 9.36 7.76 21.85
N TYR A 20 8.89 6.54 22.12
CA TYR A 20 9.28 5.37 21.35
C TYR A 20 8.07 4.62 20.82
N ILE A 21 8.04 4.39 19.51
CA ILE A 21 6.96 3.63 18.84
C ILE A 21 7.55 2.38 18.20
N ARG A 22 6.91 1.26 18.45
CA ARG A 22 7.29 -0.06 17.93
C ARG A 22 6.13 -0.71 17.20
N ILE A 23 6.43 -1.39 16.08
CA ILE A 23 5.46 -2.24 15.38
C ILE A 23 5.41 -3.59 16.10
N GLU A 24 4.20 -4.06 16.39
CA GLU A 24 3.97 -5.28 17.16
C GLU A 24 3.49 -6.45 16.31
N ASN A 25 2.45 -6.25 15.51
CA ASN A 25 1.78 -7.31 14.78
C ASN A 25 1.44 -6.87 13.35
N TRP A 26 1.34 -7.88 12.46
CA TRP A 26 0.87 -7.69 11.10
C TRP A 26 -0.29 -8.63 10.81
N LYS A 27 -1.25 -8.15 10.04
CA LYS A 27 -2.33 -8.93 9.47
C LYS A 27 -2.36 -8.70 7.96
N ILE A 28 -2.19 -9.76 7.20
CA ILE A 28 -2.20 -9.72 5.74
C ILE A 28 -3.57 -10.19 5.27
N ASN A 29 -4.28 -9.35 4.56
CA ASN A 29 -5.53 -9.70 3.92
C ASN A 29 -5.33 -9.76 2.40
N ARG A 30 -5.16 -10.97 1.89
CA ARG A 30 -4.91 -11.20 0.45
C ARG A 30 -6.13 -10.90 -0.42
N SER A 31 -7.34 -11.06 0.10
CA SER A 31 -8.56 -10.79 -0.67
C SER A 31 -8.80 -9.31 -0.92
N SER A 32 -8.38 -8.46 0.01
CA SER A 32 -8.45 -6.99 -0.14
C SER A 32 -7.12 -6.35 -0.55
N ASN A 33 -6.05 -7.15 -0.71
CA ASN A 33 -4.69 -6.68 -1.00
C ASN A 33 -4.15 -5.68 0.03
N LEU A 34 -4.50 -5.86 1.30
CA LEU A 34 -4.15 -4.96 2.39
C LEU A 34 -3.22 -5.64 3.39
N VAL A 35 -2.23 -4.89 3.84
CA VAL A 35 -1.45 -5.18 5.03
C VAL A 35 -1.85 -4.20 6.11
N THR A 36 -2.27 -4.73 7.24
CA THR A 36 -2.56 -3.95 8.44
C THR A 36 -1.53 -4.27 9.50
N PHE A 37 -1.02 -3.27 10.21
CA PHE A 37 -0.11 -3.49 11.33
C PHE A 37 -0.48 -2.64 12.53
N THR A 38 -0.15 -3.13 13.71
CA THR A 38 -0.37 -2.43 14.96
C THR A 38 0.92 -1.89 15.53
N THR A 39 0.83 -0.76 16.19
CA THR A 39 1.95 -0.13 16.89
C THR A 39 1.64 -0.02 18.38
N THR A 40 2.70 0.05 19.16
CA THR A 40 2.63 0.37 20.58
C THR A 40 3.59 1.51 20.88
N ALA A 41 3.11 2.47 21.63
CA ALA A 41 3.85 3.67 22.02
C ALA A 41 4.29 3.59 23.49
N TRP A 42 5.52 4.00 23.76
CA TRP A 42 6.19 3.94 25.05
C TRP A 42 6.86 5.27 25.38
N LEU A 43 7.00 5.58 26.67
CA LEU A 43 7.72 6.77 27.11
C LEU A 43 9.16 6.81 26.60
N ASN A 44 9.81 5.63 26.52
CA ASN A 44 11.17 5.49 25.99
C ASN A 44 11.44 4.07 25.48
N LYS A 45 12.59 3.89 24.82
CA LYS A 45 13.02 2.60 24.27
C LYS A 45 13.31 1.55 25.34
N GLU A 46 13.83 1.96 26.49
CA GLU A 46 14.17 1.06 27.59
C GLU A 46 12.89 0.35 28.10
N GLN A 47 11.84 1.09 28.36
CA GLN A 47 10.57 0.54 28.80
C GLN A 47 9.95 -0.39 27.74
N ALA A 48 10.04 -0.03 26.46
CA ALA A 48 9.60 -0.91 25.38
C ALA A 48 10.41 -2.22 25.29
N THR A 49 11.69 -2.18 25.61
CA THR A 49 12.59 -3.34 25.56
C THR A 49 12.37 -4.26 26.77
N ASN A 50 12.17 -3.69 27.94
CA ASN A 50 11.97 -4.42 29.19
C ASN A 50 10.57 -5.04 29.30
N PHE A 51 9.63 -4.58 28.44
CA PHE A 51 8.31 -5.16 28.37
C PHE A 51 8.37 -6.57 27.79
N ASN A 52 8.10 -7.56 28.64
CA ASN A 52 8.03 -8.95 28.24
C ASN A 52 6.56 -9.31 27.96
N ARG A 53 6.26 -9.68 26.72
CA ARG A 53 4.91 -10.12 26.27
C ARG A 53 4.31 -11.23 27.15
N LYS A 54 5.16 -12.05 27.76
CA LYS A 54 4.72 -13.11 28.66
C LYS A 54 3.90 -12.60 29.86
N TYR A 55 4.03 -11.31 30.16
CA TYR A 55 3.30 -10.62 31.23
C TYR A 55 2.16 -9.74 30.73
N ALA A 56 1.95 -9.64 29.40
CA ALA A 56 0.89 -8.84 28.82
C ALA A 56 -0.51 -9.40 29.14
N ASP A 57 -0.61 -10.71 29.37
CA ASP A 57 -1.85 -11.37 29.78
C ASP A 57 -2.16 -11.13 31.27
N ASP A 58 -1.17 -10.75 32.07
CA ASP A 58 -1.35 -10.35 33.46
C ASP A 58 -1.58 -8.84 33.53
N LYS A 59 -2.84 -8.43 33.38
CA LYS A 59 -3.28 -7.02 33.45
C LYS A 59 -2.89 -6.31 34.74
N SER A 60 -2.46 -7.05 35.78
CA SER A 60 -2.02 -6.50 37.05
C SER A 60 -0.55 -6.07 37.05
N LYS A 61 0.25 -6.53 36.10
CA LYS A 61 1.67 -6.17 35.97
C LYS A 61 1.82 -5.12 34.88
N ASN A 62 1.59 -3.92 35.26
CA ASN A 62 1.70 -2.68 34.53
C ASN A 62 2.71 -2.70 33.39
N ALA A 63 2.23 -2.47 32.19
CA ALA A 63 3.05 -2.02 31.07
C ALA A 63 3.56 -0.61 31.41
N VAL A 64 4.59 -0.54 32.26
CA VAL A 64 5.18 0.72 32.72
C VAL A 64 5.66 1.50 31.52
N GLY A 65 5.20 2.74 31.41
CA GLY A 65 5.53 3.61 30.28
C GLY A 65 4.77 3.36 28.99
N LEU A 66 3.75 2.48 29.01
CA LEU A 66 2.80 2.39 27.90
C LEU A 66 2.01 3.69 27.81
N VAL A 67 1.98 4.26 26.62
CA VAL A 67 1.35 5.54 26.33
C VAL A 67 0.01 5.32 25.63
N GLY A 68 -1.00 6.08 26.02
CA GLY A 68 -2.27 6.14 25.27
C GLY A 68 -2.12 6.83 23.91
N SER A 69 -3.19 6.82 23.13
CA SER A 69 -3.20 7.34 21.75
C SER A 69 -3.10 8.88 21.68
N ASN A 70 -3.44 9.58 22.75
CA ASN A 70 -3.41 11.05 22.78
C ASN A 70 -2.20 11.56 23.57
N VAL A 71 -1.39 12.38 22.92
CA VAL A 71 -0.25 13.05 23.52
C VAL A 71 -0.31 14.56 23.24
N ILE A 72 0.28 15.36 24.12
CA ILE A 72 0.43 16.80 23.91
C ILE A 72 1.88 17.03 23.49
N TYR A 73 2.07 17.65 22.33
CA TYR A 73 3.37 17.94 21.77
C TYR A 73 3.78 19.38 22.01
N TYR A 74 5.03 19.58 22.43
CA TYR A 74 5.63 20.89 22.63
C TYR A 74 6.89 21.00 21.78
N GLU A 75 6.88 21.81 20.74
CA GLU A 75 8.07 22.11 19.95
C GLU A 75 8.77 23.38 20.47
N ASP A 76 7.95 24.40 20.70
CA ASP A 76 8.35 25.71 21.22
C ASP A 76 7.19 26.33 22.00
N GLU A 77 7.30 27.60 22.35
CA GLU A 77 6.23 28.31 23.07
C GLU A 77 4.94 28.49 22.25
N LEU A 78 5.05 28.50 20.90
CA LEU A 78 3.90 28.69 20.00
C LEU A 78 3.12 27.38 19.80
N SER A 79 3.81 26.24 19.85
CA SER A 79 3.19 24.91 19.69
C SER A 79 2.84 24.21 21.01
N LYS A 80 3.04 24.87 22.15
CA LYS A 80 2.65 24.33 23.45
C LYS A 80 1.16 24.01 23.51
N GLY A 81 0.84 22.79 23.90
CA GLY A 81 -0.53 22.31 24.04
C GLY A 81 -1.15 21.76 22.74
N GLU A 82 -0.41 21.64 21.67
CA GLU A 82 -0.88 20.94 20.49
C GLU A 82 -1.13 19.45 20.81
N LYS A 83 -2.33 18.99 20.47
CA LYS A 83 -2.77 17.65 20.77
C LYS A 83 -2.58 16.76 19.55
N VAL A 84 -1.73 15.74 19.68
CA VAL A 84 -1.46 14.76 18.63
C VAL A 84 -2.14 13.45 18.98
N ASN A 85 -2.93 12.93 18.05
CA ASN A 85 -3.53 11.61 18.16
C ASN A 85 -2.66 10.60 17.38
N ILE A 86 -1.94 9.74 18.09
CA ILE A 86 -1.13 8.69 17.48
C ILE A 86 -1.98 7.44 17.39
N GLU A 87 -2.34 7.08 16.17
CA GLU A 87 -3.07 5.85 15.91
C GLU A 87 -2.20 4.63 16.22
N ASN A 88 -2.84 3.55 16.64
CA ASN A 88 -2.19 2.27 16.89
C ASN A 88 -2.42 1.24 15.78
N LEU A 89 -3.18 1.61 14.75
CA LEU A 89 -3.52 0.74 13.62
C LEU A 89 -3.27 1.47 12.30
N TYR A 90 -2.44 0.88 11.47
CA TYR A 90 -2.06 1.40 10.17
C TYR A 90 -2.29 0.38 9.07
N THR A 91 -2.56 0.85 7.87
CA THR A 91 -2.84 -0.02 6.73
C THR A 91 -2.13 0.51 5.48
N PHE A 92 -1.62 -0.40 4.66
CA PHE A 92 -1.13 -0.07 3.32
C PHE A 92 -1.51 -1.15 2.31
N GLU A 93 -1.57 -0.76 1.03
CA GLU A 93 -1.96 -1.65 -0.05
C GLU A 93 -0.73 -2.41 -0.62
N MET A 94 -0.95 -3.69 -0.97
CA MET A 94 0.03 -4.51 -1.69
C MET A 94 -0.12 -4.25 -3.19
N ILE A 95 0.19 -3.04 -3.62
CA ILE A 95 0.08 -2.63 -5.02
C ILE A 95 1.33 -1.91 -5.48
N LYS A 96 1.59 -2.00 -6.78
CA LYS A 96 2.55 -1.16 -7.48
C LYS A 96 1.93 -0.57 -8.74
N GLU A 97 2.46 0.54 -9.17
CA GLU A 97 2.16 1.09 -10.47
C GLU A 97 3.03 0.42 -11.53
N GLN A 98 2.39 -0.06 -12.59
CA GLN A 98 3.07 -0.69 -13.72
C GLN A 98 2.59 -0.09 -15.02
N GLU A 99 3.52 0.28 -15.89
CA GLU A 99 3.20 0.63 -17.27
C GLU A 99 2.75 -0.63 -18.01
N VAL A 100 1.58 -0.54 -18.62
CA VAL A 100 1.01 -1.61 -19.44
C VAL A 100 0.79 -1.09 -20.84
N GLU A 101 1.24 -1.82 -21.81
CA GLU A 101 0.99 -1.50 -23.22
C GLU A 101 -0.39 -2.03 -23.64
N ILE A 102 -1.27 -1.11 -24.01
CA ILE A 102 -2.62 -1.44 -24.46
C ILE A 102 -2.71 -1.23 -25.97
N PRO A 103 -2.98 -2.30 -26.73
CA PRO A 103 -3.19 -2.17 -28.16
C PRO A 103 -4.54 -1.50 -28.44
N VAL A 104 -4.51 -0.46 -29.26
CA VAL A 104 -5.71 0.21 -29.75
C VAL A 104 -6.05 -0.35 -31.12
N TYR A 105 -7.27 -0.85 -31.26
CA TYR A 105 -7.79 -1.40 -32.49
C TYR A 105 -8.78 -0.43 -33.14
N LYS A 106 -8.77 -0.40 -34.48
CA LYS A 106 -9.84 0.21 -35.27
C LYS A 106 -10.48 -0.85 -36.15
N THR A 107 -11.77 -0.76 -36.32
CA THR A 107 -12.49 -1.54 -37.31
C THR A 107 -12.19 -0.97 -38.70
N LYS A 108 -11.79 -1.85 -39.62
CA LYS A 108 -11.64 -1.53 -41.03
C LYS A 108 -12.46 -2.52 -41.84
N THR A 109 -13.19 -2.02 -42.82
CA THR A 109 -13.79 -2.86 -43.83
C THR A 109 -12.68 -3.38 -44.77
N VAL A 110 -12.62 -4.67 -44.93
CA VAL A 110 -11.65 -5.36 -45.81
C VAL A 110 -12.43 -6.17 -46.81
N GLN A 111 -12.04 -6.11 -48.06
CA GLN A 111 -12.61 -6.98 -49.07
C GLN A 111 -11.96 -8.36 -48.99
N VAL A 112 -12.76 -9.40 -48.87
CA VAL A 112 -12.30 -10.78 -48.78
C VAL A 112 -12.95 -11.58 -49.89
N GLU A 113 -12.14 -12.35 -50.60
CA GLU A 113 -12.66 -13.28 -51.58
C GLU A 113 -13.17 -14.55 -50.88
N VAL A 114 -14.47 -14.82 -51.04
CA VAL A 114 -15.10 -16.02 -50.47
C VAL A 114 -15.44 -16.96 -51.59
N PRO A 115 -14.96 -18.21 -51.53
CA PRO A 115 -15.31 -19.23 -52.53
C PRO A 115 -16.79 -19.61 -52.40
N TYR A 116 -17.44 -19.87 -53.53
CA TYR A 116 -18.75 -20.49 -53.58
C TYR A 116 -18.81 -21.49 -54.72
N ILE A 117 -19.63 -22.50 -54.57
CA ILE A 117 -19.81 -23.55 -55.59
C ILE A 117 -20.87 -23.04 -56.60
N SER A 118 -20.56 -23.19 -57.86
CA SER A 118 -21.49 -22.95 -58.97
C SER A 118 -21.41 -24.16 -59.93
N PHE A 119 -22.27 -24.21 -60.92
CA PHE A 119 -22.26 -25.26 -61.94
C PHE A 119 -22.03 -24.62 -63.31
N ASP A 120 -21.21 -25.28 -64.13
CA ASP A 120 -20.99 -24.84 -65.51
C ASP A 120 -22.14 -25.26 -66.43
N GLU A 121 -22.02 -24.96 -67.74
CA GLU A 121 -23.03 -25.27 -68.71
C GLU A 121 -23.19 -26.80 -68.94
N GLN A 122 -22.23 -27.60 -68.51
CA GLN A 122 -22.24 -29.07 -68.58
C GLN A 122 -22.82 -29.71 -67.33
N GLY A 123 -23.03 -28.88 -66.25
CA GLY A 123 -23.55 -29.31 -64.95
C GLY A 123 -22.46 -29.78 -63.99
N ASP A 124 -21.20 -29.53 -64.30
CA ASP A 124 -20.07 -29.84 -63.43
C ASP A 124 -19.86 -28.75 -62.40
N GLU A 125 -19.48 -29.15 -61.15
CA GLU A 125 -19.17 -28.23 -60.04
C GLU A 125 -17.93 -27.42 -60.34
N ILE A 126 -18.07 -26.09 -60.29
CA ILE A 126 -16.95 -25.13 -60.37
C ILE A 126 -16.91 -24.24 -59.16
N THR A 127 -15.70 -23.94 -58.68
CA THR A 127 -15.49 -23.00 -57.59
C THR A 127 -15.25 -21.59 -58.14
N LEU A 128 -16.17 -20.71 -57.84
CA LEU A 128 -16.05 -19.28 -58.14
C LEU A 128 -15.74 -18.50 -56.88
N TYR A 129 -15.26 -17.27 -57.02
CA TYR A 129 -14.97 -16.37 -55.89
C TYR A 129 -15.84 -15.12 -56.02
N ARG A 130 -16.38 -14.70 -54.90
CA ARG A 130 -17.07 -13.41 -54.79
C ARG A 130 -16.37 -12.55 -53.73
N THR A 131 -16.27 -11.28 -54.00
CA THR A 131 -15.75 -10.32 -53.01
C THR A 131 -16.86 -9.96 -52.03
N VAL A 132 -16.56 -10.15 -50.76
CA VAL A 132 -17.45 -9.78 -49.65
C VAL A 132 -16.72 -8.80 -48.74
N GLU A 133 -17.40 -7.80 -48.23
CA GLU A 133 -16.87 -6.87 -47.27
C GLU A 133 -17.00 -7.46 -45.87
N GLU A 134 -15.86 -7.57 -45.17
CA GLU A 134 -15.78 -8.00 -43.77
C GLU A 134 -15.19 -6.90 -42.90
N GLU A 135 -15.73 -6.70 -41.72
CA GLU A 135 -15.15 -5.83 -40.72
C GLU A 135 -14.06 -6.56 -39.94
N LYS A 136 -12.83 -6.09 -40.03
CA LYS A 136 -11.68 -6.63 -39.28
C LYS A 136 -11.13 -5.59 -38.31
N LYS A 137 -10.87 -6.02 -37.06
CA LYS A 137 -10.16 -5.22 -36.08
C LYS A 137 -8.67 -5.21 -36.40
N VAL A 138 -8.15 -4.06 -36.75
CA VAL A 138 -6.73 -3.88 -37.05
C VAL A 138 -6.07 -3.06 -35.97
N LYS A 139 -4.96 -3.56 -35.42
CA LYS A 139 -4.16 -2.81 -34.44
C LYS A 139 -3.57 -1.58 -35.12
N VAL A 140 -3.88 -0.40 -34.57
CA VAL A 140 -3.44 0.90 -35.13
C VAL A 140 -2.24 1.44 -34.39
N LYS A 141 -2.25 1.35 -33.07
CA LYS A 141 -1.18 1.83 -32.20
C LYS A 141 -1.19 1.12 -30.88
N THR A 142 -0.12 1.23 -30.14
CA THR A 142 -0.02 0.86 -28.73
C THR A 142 0.01 2.13 -27.89
N VAL A 143 -0.73 2.17 -26.81
CA VAL A 143 -0.73 3.27 -25.84
C VAL A 143 -0.22 2.71 -24.52
N LYS A 144 0.64 3.45 -23.85
CA LYS A 144 1.11 3.12 -22.51
C LYS A 144 0.15 3.72 -21.49
N GLU A 145 -0.34 2.90 -20.59
CA GLU A 145 -1.14 3.31 -19.45
C GLU A 145 -0.53 2.79 -18.16
N THR A 146 -0.57 3.61 -17.11
CA THR A 146 -0.16 3.19 -15.79
C THR A 146 -1.33 2.51 -15.10
N LYS A 147 -1.16 1.25 -14.73
CA LYS A 147 -2.17 0.47 -13.98
C LYS A 147 -1.63 0.06 -12.63
N LYS A 148 -2.50 0.10 -11.63
CA LYS A 148 -2.22 -0.48 -10.31
C LYS A 148 -2.40 -1.99 -10.41
N VAL A 149 -1.33 -2.73 -10.10
CA VAL A 149 -1.33 -4.19 -10.08
C VAL A 149 -0.94 -4.69 -8.69
N ILE A 150 -1.42 -5.87 -8.33
CA ILE A 150 -1.07 -6.50 -7.06
C ILE A 150 0.43 -6.81 -7.07
N ASP A 151 1.12 -6.43 -6.00
CA ASP A 151 2.54 -6.71 -5.81
C ASP A 151 2.79 -7.48 -4.52
N ILE A 152 2.90 -8.79 -4.63
CA ILE A 152 3.18 -9.68 -3.51
C ILE A 152 4.60 -9.48 -2.97
N SER A 153 5.54 -8.96 -3.79
CA SER A 153 6.92 -8.71 -3.35
C SER A 153 7.01 -7.66 -2.23
N VAL A 154 5.95 -6.89 -2.01
CA VAL A 154 5.82 -6.01 -0.83
C VAL A 154 5.97 -6.80 0.47
N LEU A 155 5.62 -8.09 0.49
CA LEU A 155 5.74 -8.97 1.66
C LEU A 155 7.18 -9.43 1.91
N ASP A 156 8.07 -9.36 0.92
CA ASP A 156 9.47 -9.77 1.06
C ASP A 156 10.23 -8.87 2.04
N ASP A 157 9.84 -7.59 2.12
CA ASP A 157 10.30 -6.66 3.16
C ASP A 157 9.12 -6.02 3.92
N LEU A 158 8.27 -6.87 4.49
CA LEU A 158 7.10 -6.45 5.24
C LEU A 158 7.43 -5.45 6.34
N THR A 159 8.49 -5.74 7.09
CA THR A 159 8.95 -4.88 8.17
C THR A 159 9.39 -3.51 7.66
N GLY A 160 10.26 -3.48 6.65
CA GLY A 160 10.76 -2.22 6.07
C GLY A 160 9.65 -1.36 5.47
N ASN A 161 8.71 -1.98 4.77
CA ASN A 161 7.58 -1.27 4.19
C ASN A 161 6.63 -0.72 5.26
N SER A 162 6.35 -1.48 6.31
CA SER A 162 5.56 -0.99 7.45
C SER A 162 6.24 0.20 8.15
N TYR A 163 7.56 0.15 8.33
CA TYR A 163 8.29 1.28 8.91
C TYR A 163 8.33 2.52 8.00
N LYS A 164 8.33 2.35 6.68
CA LYS A 164 8.19 3.48 5.74
C LYS A 164 6.84 4.16 5.93
N VAL A 165 5.75 3.38 5.95
CA VAL A 165 4.39 3.91 6.16
C VAL A 165 4.29 4.62 7.52
N LEU A 166 4.74 3.97 8.60
CA LEU A 166 4.72 4.56 9.94
C LEU A 166 5.50 5.88 9.98
N LYS A 167 6.66 5.94 9.32
CA LYS A 167 7.46 7.18 9.25
C LYS A 167 6.71 8.32 8.56
N GLU A 168 6.04 8.05 7.45
CA GLU A 168 5.27 9.08 6.74
C GLU A 168 4.06 9.55 7.57
N GLU A 169 3.41 8.66 8.29
CA GLU A 169 2.34 9.03 9.22
C GLU A 169 2.85 9.92 10.37
N LEU A 170 3.98 9.54 10.97
CA LEU A 170 4.59 10.34 12.05
C LEU A 170 5.04 11.73 11.58
N LYS A 171 5.48 11.87 10.34
CA LYS A 171 5.86 13.18 9.76
C LYS A 171 4.69 14.17 9.66
N LYS A 172 3.44 13.70 9.69
CA LYS A 172 2.27 14.58 9.71
C LYS A 172 2.18 15.39 11.01
N PHE A 173 2.78 14.88 12.07
CA PHE A 173 2.69 15.46 13.42
C PHE A 173 4.03 15.97 13.95
N PHE A 174 5.15 15.37 13.52
CA PHE A 174 6.47 15.63 14.07
C PHE A 174 7.48 16.01 12.97
N PRO A 175 8.41 16.93 13.26
CA PRO A 175 9.48 17.27 12.33
C PRO A 175 10.32 16.03 11.95
N SER A 176 10.69 15.89 10.69
CA SER A 176 11.40 14.70 10.18
C SER A 176 12.74 14.46 10.84
N ASN A 177 13.43 15.50 11.28
CA ASN A 177 14.73 15.43 11.99
C ASN A 177 14.60 14.93 13.43
N LYS A 178 13.40 14.88 13.99
CA LYS A 178 13.11 14.36 15.32
C LYS A 178 12.76 12.87 15.31
N ILE A 179 12.49 12.27 14.11
CA ILE A 179 12.10 10.88 13.95
C ILE A 179 13.33 10.03 13.60
N ILE A 180 13.81 9.26 14.57
CA ILE A 180 15.03 8.45 14.46
C ILE A 180 14.66 6.96 14.46
N LYS A 181 15.06 6.24 13.41
CA LYS A 181 14.93 4.77 13.36
C LYS A 181 16.01 4.14 14.25
N THR A 182 15.60 3.24 15.16
CA THR A 182 16.50 2.60 16.14
C THR A 182 16.35 1.08 16.20
#